data_cd1d91779e2a8f2ac5c93b10654a3147
#
_entry.id   cd1d91779e2a8f2ac5c93b10654a3147
#
_cell.length_a   1.000
_cell.length_b   1.000
_cell.length_c   1.000
_cell.angle_alpha   90.00
_cell.angle_beta   90.00
_cell.angle_gamma   90.00
#
_symmetry.space_group_name_H-M   'P 1'
#
loop_
_entity.id
_entity.type
_entity.pdbx_description
1 polymer ?
#
loop_
_entity_poly.entity_id
_entity_poly.type
_entity_poly.pdbx_seq_one_letter_code
_entity_poly.pdbx_strand_id
1 'polypeptide(L)'
;MIQVYINGQYWGHYNLREKINKYFIAQYEGVTDEKDIDSIDILARTGTDRFTQNGSNEDWLELADFCKKNDLNDPENLQYVTDRLDVDSLFTHAAYEIILGNVDFTNVRVYRVPGGKWKYLLFDVEACWRNLDKTPLEYYIKPVTAKIQGFRHE
;
A
#
# COMPACT_ATOMS: atom_id res chain seq x y z
N MET A 1 0.99 21.14 -13.53
CA MET A 1 -0.18 21.98 -13.21
C MET A 1 -0.86 22.33 -14.52
N ILE A 2 -2.18 22.22 -14.60
CA ILE A 2 -2.97 22.52 -15.80
C ILE A 2 -4.03 23.58 -15.48
N GLN A 3 -4.40 24.38 -16.47
CA GLN A 3 -5.56 25.27 -16.40
C GLN A 3 -6.77 24.53 -16.96
N VAL A 4 -7.86 24.54 -16.21
CA VAL A 4 -9.11 23.89 -16.62
C VAL A 4 -10.12 24.93 -17.02
N TYR A 5 -10.79 24.70 -18.16
CA TYR A 5 -11.91 25.46 -18.67
C TYR A 5 -13.09 24.52 -18.88
N ILE A 6 -14.27 24.91 -18.40
CA ILE A 6 -15.53 24.16 -18.59
C ILE A 6 -16.46 25.08 -19.42
N ASN A 7 -16.91 24.57 -20.56
CA ASN A 7 -17.73 25.35 -21.51
C ASN A 7 -17.14 26.74 -21.87
N GLY A 8 -15.81 26.80 -22.00
CA GLY A 8 -15.10 28.06 -22.33
C GLY A 8 -14.86 28.98 -21.12
N GLN A 9 -15.39 28.67 -19.95
CA GLN A 9 -15.20 29.44 -18.74
C GLN A 9 -14.05 28.90 -17.92
N TYR A 10 -13.14 29.77 -17.46
CA TYR A 10 -12.03 29.40 -16.61
C TYR A 10 -12.54 28.82 -15.27
N TRP A 11 -12.08 27.61 -14.93
CA TRP A 11 -12.52 26.88 -13.74
C TRP A 11 -11.46 26.81 -12.64
N GLY A 12 -10.19 26.96 -12.98
CA GLY A 12 -9.08 26.96 -12.01
C GLY A 12 -7.83 26.24 -12.48
N HIS A 13 -6.86 26.18 -11.57
CA HIS A 13 -5.63 25.43 -11.73
C HIS A 13 -5.75 24.08 -11.04
N TYR A 14 -5.35 23.00 -11.72
CA TYR A 14 -5.43 21.64 -11.22
C TYR A 14 -4.09 20.92 -11.40
N ASN A 15 -3.83 19.98 -10.54
CA ASN A 15 -2.72 19.06 -10.72
C ASN A 15 -3.19 17.86 -11.54
N LEU A 16 -2.47 17.59 -12.64
CA LEU A 16 -2.64 16.31 -13.34
C LEU A 16 -1.97 15.24 -12.49
N ARG A 17 -2.76 14.27 -12.05
CA ARG A 17 -2.27 13.12 -11.26
C ARG A 17 -2.63 11.85 -11.98
N GLU A 18 -1.72 10.90 -11.95
CA GLU A 18 -1.99 9.56 -12.41
C GLU A 18 -2.89 8.84 -11.40
N LYS A 19 -3.91 8.15 -11.89
CA LYS A 19 -4.82 7.40 -11.02
C LYS A 19 -4.21 6.06 -10.68
N ILE A 20 -3.97 5.81 -9.39
CA ILE A 20 -3.52 4.50 -8.90
C ILE A 20 -4.67 3.51 -9.05
N ASN A 21 -4.57 2.66 -10.05
CA ASN A 21 -5.52 1.58 -10.36
C ASN A 21 -4.78 0.40 -11.01
N LYS A 22 -5.49 -0.63 -11.43
CA LYS A 22 -4.90 -1.82 -12.05
C LYS A 22 -4.07 -1.50 -13.30
N TYR A 23 -4.45 -0.53 -14.11
CA TYR A 23 -3.71 -0.14 -15.32
C TYR A 23 -2.38 0.56 -14.98
N PHE A 24 -2.38 1.40 -13.95
CA PHE A 24 -1.16 2.00 -13.43
C PHE A 24 -0.17 0.93 -12.97
N ILE A 25 -0.66 -0.04 -12.17
CA ILE A 25 0.17 -1.15 -11.67
C ILE A 25 0.65 -2.03 -12.82
N ALA A 26 -0.24 -2.38 -13.74
CA ALA A 26 0.11 -3.16 -14.92
C ALA A 26 1.23 -2.53 -15.74
N GLN A 27 1.15 -1.23 -15.98
CA GLN A 27 2.19 -0.48 -16.69
C GLN A 27 3.52 -0.49 -15.93
N TYR A 28 3.47 -0.31 -14.61
CA TYR A 28 4.67 -0.28 -13.76
C TYR A 28 5.34 -1.65 -13.65
N GLU A 29 4.55 -2.73 -13.56
CA GLU A 29 5.04 -4.11 -13.43
C GLU A 29 5.25 -4.81 -14.80
N GLY A 30 4.92 -4.14 -15.90
CA GLY A 30 5.08 -4.71 -17.25
C GLY A 30 4.05 -5.79 -17.59
N VAL A 31 2.89 -5.79 -16.94
CA VAL A 31 1.78 -6.72 -17.22
C VAL A 31 1.01 -6.21 -18.43
N THR A 32 0.89 -7.04 -19.48
CA THR A 32 0.28 -6.66 -20.75
C THR A 32 -0.97 -7.47 -21.13
N ASP A 33 -1.17 -8.65 -20.55
CA ASP A 33 -2.35 -9.46 -20.79
C ASP A 33 -3.57 -8.89 -20.03
N GLU A 34 -4.70 -8.73 -20.69
CA GLU A 34 -5.91 -8.13 -20.10
C GLU A 34 -6.46 -8.93 -18.92
N LYS A 35 -6.38 -10.27 -18.98
CA LYS A 35 -6.87 -11.12 -17.88
C LYS A 35 -5.99 -10.97 -16.65
N ASP A 36 -4.68 -10.87 -16.85
CA ASP A 36 -3.73 -10.64 -15.77
C ASP A 36 -3.93 -9.24 -15.17
N ILE A 37 -4.19 -8.22 -16.00
CA ILE A 37 -4.51 -6.86 -15.52
C ILE A 37 -5.79 -6.87 -14.68
N ASP A 38 -6.83 -7.58 -15.12
CA ASP A 38 -8.09 -7.69 -14.38
C ASP A 38 -7.94 -8.45 -13.06
N SER A 39 -6.97 -9.36 -13.00
CA SER A 39 -6.66 -10.19 -11.82
C SER A 39 -5.67 -9.54 -10.86
N ILE A 40 -5.21 -8.31 -11.09
CA ILE A 40 -4.37 -7.58 -10.13
C ILE A 40 -5.16 -7.30 -8.85
N ASP A 41 -4.62 -7.72 -7.72
CA ASP A 41 -5.20 -7.41 -6.41
C ASP A 41 -4.71 -6.04 -5.95
N ILE A 42 -5.62 -5.19 -5.50
CA ILE A 42 -5.32 -3.87 -4.93
C ILE A 42 -6.16 -3.68 -3.68
N LEU A 43 -5.49 -3.55 -2.56
CA LEU A 43 -6.12 -3.29 -1.26
C LEU A 43 -5.74 -1.89 -0.79
N ALA A 44 -6.70 -1.20 -0.20
CA ALA A 44 -6.51 0.14 0.31
C ALA A 44 -7.03 0.26 1.74
N ARG A 45 -6.32 1.09 2.51
CA ARG A 45 -6.75 1.56 3.81
C ARG A 45 -6.67 3.08 3.83
N THR A 46 -7.69 3.73 4.35
CA THR A 46 -7.72 5.17 4.58
C THR A 46 -8.30 5.40 5.97
N GLY A 47 -7.47 5.86 6.90
CA GLY A 47 -7.86 5.94 8.31
C GLY A 47 -8.27 4.57 8.87
N THR A 48 -9.55 4.41 9.21
CA THR A 48 -10.14 3.15 9.69
C THR A 48 -10.75 2.30 8.58
N ASP A 49 -11.05 2.91 7.44
CA ASP A 49 -11.74 2.23 6.34
C ASP A 49 -10.77 1.33 5.56
N ARG A 50 -11.26 0.15 5.24
CA ARG A 50 -10.51 -0.87 4.49
C ARG A 50 -11.37 -1.38 3.36
N PHE A 51 -10.82 -1.43 2.17
CA PHE A 51 -11.55 -1.89 1.01
C PHE A 51 -10.65 -2.56 -0.02
N THR A 52 -11.23 -3.52 -0.73
CA THR A 52 -10.63 -4.10 -1.93
C THR A 52 -10.97 -3.19 -3.09
N GLN A 53 -9.96 -2.54 -3.65
CA GLN A 53 -10.12 -1.63 -4.78
C GLN A 53 -10.23 -2.41 -6.11
N ASN A 54 -9.54 -3.54 -6.23
CA ASN A 54 -9.58 -4.47 -7.36
C ASN A 54 -9.19 -5.87 -6.89
N GLY A 55 -9.66 -6.92 -7.54
CA GLY A 55 -9.31 -8.31 -7.26
C GLY A 55 -9.87 -8.83 -5.93
N SER A 56 -9.07 -9.64 -5.21
CA SER A 56 -9.43 -10.28 -3.94
C SER A 56 -8.49 -9.87 -2.80
N ASN A 57 -8.97 -9.98 -1.57
CA ASN A 57 -8.17 -9.80 -0.36
C ASN A 57 -7.90 -11.12 0.40
N GLU A 58 -8.38 -12.25 -0.11
CA GLU A 58 -8.32 -13.52 0.60
C GLU A 58 -6.89 -13.93 0.95
N ASP A 59 -5.98 -13.92 -0.02
CA ASP A 59 -4.58 -14.29 0.19
C ASP A 59 -3.85 -13.31 1.15
N TRP A 60 -4.24 -12.04 1.13
CA TRP A 60 -3.71 -11.07 2.11
C TRP A 60 -4.17 -11.40 3.53
N LEU A 61 -5.45 -11.74 3.69
CA LEU A 61 -6.01 -12.11 4.99
C LEU A 61 -5.39 -13.41 5.50
N GLU A 62 -5.16 -14.39 4.63
CA GLU A 62 -4.45 -15.63 4.97
C GLU A 62 -3.02 -15.33 5.45
N LEU A 63 -2.27 -14.52 4.71
CA LEU A 63 -0.93 -14.09 5.10
C LEU A 63 -0.92 -13.35 6.44
N ALA A 64 -1.87 -12.44 6.63
CA ALA A 64 -2.01 -11.70 7.87
C ALA A 64 -2.35 -12.60 9.06
N ASP A 65 -3.21 -13.59 8.86
CA ASP A 65 -3.57 -14.56 9.88
C ASP A 65 -2.41 -15.50 10.21
N PHE A 66 -1.67 -15.94 9.19
CA PHE A 66 -0.44 -16.72 9.38
C PHE A 66 0.57 -15.97 10.26
N CYS A 67 0.85 -14.72 9.97
CA CYS A 67 1.78 -13.90 10.75
C CYS A 67 1.35 -13.69 12.21
N LYS A 68 0.05 -13.78 12.50
CA LYS A 68 -0.45 -13.68 13.87
C LYS A 68 -0.27 -14.94 14.68
N LYS A 69 -0.40 -16.10 14.02
CA LYS A 69 -0.46 -17.41 14.66
C LYS A 69 0.91 -18.05 14.81
N ASN A 70 1.90 -17.62 14.05
CA ASN A 70 3.20 -18.24 13.95
C ASN A 70 4.32 -17.31 14.42
N ASP A 71 5.36 -17.89 15.01
CA ASP A 71 6.57 -17.15 15.40
C ASP A 71 7.44 -16.92 14.16
N LEU A 72 7.64 -15.65 13.79
CA LEU A 72 8.45 -15.26 12.65
C LEU A 72 9.96 -15.26 12.92
N ASN A 73 10.39 -15.61 14.14
CA ASN A 73 11.80 -15.95 14.40
C ASN A 73 12.14 -17.36 13.91
N ASP A 74 11.14 -18.19 13.64
CA ASP A 74 11.32 -19.47 12.97
C ASP A 74 11.62 -19.22 11.48
N PRO A 75 12.75 -19.74 10.96
CA PRO A 75 13.15 -19.54 9.57
C PRO A 75 12.13 -20.05 8.54
N GLU A 76 11.41 -21.13 8.82
CA GLU A 76 10.40 -21.69 7.91
C GLU A 76 9.18 -20.76 7.83
N ASN A 77 8.74 -20.23 8.97
CA ASN A 77 7.65 -19.26 9.03
C ASN A 77 8.03 -17.94 8.35
N LEU A 78 9.25 -17.48 8.56
CA LEU A 78 9.76 -16.29 7.90
C LEU A 78 9.83 -16.49 6.38
N GLN A 79 10.29 -17.65 5.92
CA GLN A 79 10.34 -18.00 4.50
C GLN A 79 8.94 -17.97 3.89
N TYR A 80 7.93 -18.54 4.55
CA TYR A 80 6.54 -18.50 4.10
C TYR A 80 6.06 -17.07 3.84
N VAL A 81 6.42 -16.15 4.73
CA VAL A 81 6.05 -14.72 4.59
C VAL A 81 6.82 -14.06 3.45
N THR A 82 8.13 -14.28 3.36
CA THR A 82 8.97 -13.64 2.34
C THR A 82 8.72 -14.17 0.93
N ASP A 83 8.15 -15.37 0.81
CA ASP A 83 7.69 -15.90 -0.48
C ASP A 83 6.43 -15.20 -1.00
N ARG A 84 5.66 -14.56 -0.11
CA ARG A 84 4.36 -13.93 -0.43
C ARG A 84 4.37 -12.41 -0.32
N LEU A 85 5.28 -11.85 0.46
CA LEU A 85 5.44 -10.42 0.67
C LEU A 85 6.81 -9.97 0.18
N ASP A 86 6.84 -8.93 -0.63
CA ASP A 86 8.05 -8.20 -0.97
C ASP A 86 8.46 -7.34 0.23
N VAL A 87 9.38 -7.88 1.01
CA VAL A 87 9.85 -7.27 2.26
C VAL A 87 10.62 -5.98 1.99
N ASP A 88 11.31 -5.88 0.85
CA ASP A 88 12.03 -4.68 0.46
C ASP A 88 11.05 -3.53 0.18
N SER A 89 9.91 -3.82 -0.47
CA SER A 89 8.87 -2.82 -0.66
C SER A 89 8.27 -2.33 0.65
N LEU A 90 8.06 -3.23 1.62
CA LEU A 90 7.58 -2.89 2.96
C LEU A 90 8.58 -1.97 3.70
N PHE A 91 9.87 -2.33 3.70
CA PHE A 91 10.89 -1.53 4.39
C PHE A 91 11.11 -0.20 3.70
N THR A 92 11.09 -0.17 2.37
CA THR A 92 11.19 1.06 1.60
C THR A 92 10.03 2.00 1.93
N HIS A 93 8.80 1.50 1.91
CA HIS A 93 7.61 2.26 2.31
C HIS A 93 7.76 2.81 3.73
N ALA A 94 8.10 1.95 4.70
CA ALA A 94 8.29 2.36 6.09
C ALA A 94 9.39 3.42 6.27
N ALA A 95 10.51 3.26 5.55
CA ALA A 95 11.62 4.21 5.59
C ALA A 95 11.19 5.59 5.07
N TYR A 96 10.48 5.66 3.95
CA TYR A 96 9.96 6.92 3.43
C TYR A 96 8.98 7.58 4.39
N GLU A 97 8.02 6.84 4.94
CA GLU A 97 7.05 7.37 5.90
C GLU A 97 7.74 7.98 7.14
N ILE A 98 8.78 7.29 7.66
CA ILE A 98 9.56 7.74 8.81
C ILE A 98 10.39 8.99 8.45
N ILE A 99 11.14 8.97 7.34
CA ILE A 99 12.03 10.06 6.92
C ILE A 99 11.22 11.32 6.60
N LEU A 100 10.08 11.16 5.94
CA LEU A 100 9.21 12.26 5.58
C LEU A 100 8.37 12.77 6.77
N GLY A 101 8.37 12.05 7.90
CA GLY A 101 7.57 12.40 9.06
C GLY A 101 6.09 12.51 8.72
N ASN A 102 5.58 11.59 7.87
CA ASN A 102 4.18 11.59 7.47
C ASN A 102 3.29 11.30 8.68
N VAL A 103 2.46 12.25 9.10
CA VAL A 103 1.56 12.09 10.25
C VAL A 103 0.27 11.35 9.88
N ASP A 104 -0.01 11.19 8.60
CA ASP A 104 -1.15 10.42 8.06
C ASP A 104 -0.72 9.08 7.45
N PHE A 105 0.20 8.40 8.11
CA PHE A 105 0.76 7.09 7.71
C PHE A 105 -0.25 5.93 7.75
N THR A 106 -1.51 6.20 8.06
CA THR A 106 -2.58 5.18 8.03
C THR A 106 -3.17 4.97 6.64
N ASN A 107 -2.86 5.86 5.70
CA ASN A 107 -3.21 5.69 4.30
C ASN A 107 -2.22 4.73 3.65
N VAL A 108 -2.64 3.48 3.47
CA VAL A 108 -1.80 2.40 2.96
C VAL A 108 -2.44 1.75 1.75
N ARG A 109 -1.64 1.48 0.73
CA ARG A 109 -2.00 0.61 -0.38
C ARG A 109 -1.01 -0.53 -0.52
N VAL A 110 -1.55 -1.70 -0.78
CA VAL A 110 -0.78 -2.86 -1.20
C VAL A 110 -1.39 -3.43 -2.47
N TYR A 111 -0.57 -4.03 -3.28
CA TYR A 111 -1.02 -4.66 -4.51
C TYR A 111 -0.23 -5.95 -4.77
N ARG A 112 -0.81 -6.79 -5.62
CA ARG A 112 -0.17 -8.01 -6.10
C ARG A 112 -0.58 -8.25 -7.56
N VAL A 113 0.38 -8.52 -8.42
CA VAL A 113 0.14 -9.03 -9.78
C VAL A 113 0.02 -10.55 -9.73
N PRO A 114 -0.67 -11.19 -10.70
CA PRO A 114 -0.77 -12.65 -10.78
C PRO A 114 0.60 -13.33 -10.69
N GLY A 115 0.72 -14.31 -9.77
CA GLY A 115 1.96 -15.03 -9.52
C GLY A 115 3.06 -14.24 -8.81
N GLY A 116 2.83 -12.96 -8.50
CA GLY A 116 3.77 -12.10 -7.79
C GLY A 116 3.59 -12.09 -6.28
N LYS A 117 4.43 -11.31 -5.61
CA LYS A 117 4.34 -11.04 -4.17
C LYS A 117 3.51 -9.79 -3.91
N TRP A 118 2.95 -9.68 -2.73
CA TRP A 118 2.36 -8.45 -2.23
C TRP A 118 3.43 -7.37 -2.09
N LYS A 119 3.14 -6.18 -2.61
CA LYS A 119 4.02 -5.00 -2.55
C LYS A 119 3.31 -3.82 -1.93
N TYR A 120 4.04 -3.02 -1.18
CA TYR A 120 3.57 -1.74 -0.66
C TYR A 120 3.75 -0.64 -1.71
N LEU A 121 2.78 0.26 -1.78
CA LEU A 121 2.81 1.41 -2.67
C LEU A 121 2.81 2.69 -1.84
N LEU A 122 3.84 3.53 -2.01
CA LEU A 122 3.91 4.82 -1.36
C LEU A 122 2.99 5.81 -2.08
N PHE A 123 2.05 6.38 -1.36
CA PHE A 123 1.14 7.41 -1.87
C PHE A 123 0.64 8.28 -0.72
N ASP A 124 0.00 9.41 -1.05
CA ASP A 124 -0.68 10.30 -0.09
C ASP A 124 0.25 10.86 1.00
N VAL A 125 1.42 11.33 0.56
CA VAL A 125 2.46 11.85 1.47
C VAL A 125 2.36 13.37 1.70
N GLU A 126 1.21 14.00 1.44
CA GLU A 126 1.04 15.45 1.62
C GLU A 126 1.01 15.89 3.08
N ALA A 127 0.87 14.94 4.02
CA ALA A 127 0.94 15.22 5.45
C ALA A 127 2.38 15.20 6.01
N CYS A 128 3.38 15.12 5.11
CA CYS A 128 4.79 15.17 5.47
C CYS A 128 5.16 16.52 6.11
N TRP A 129 6.05 16.44 7.11
CA TRP A 129 6.60 17.62 7.83
C TRP A 129 5.58 18.55 8.49
N ARG A 130 4.32 18.15 8.60
CA ARG A 130 3.30 18.93 9.31
C ARG A 130 3.56 19.06 10.79
N ASN A 131 4.25 18.09 11.37
CA ASN A 131 4.61 18.10 12.77
C ASN A 131 6.00 17.49 12.96
N LEU A 132 7.01 18.35 13.09
CA LEU A 132 8.41 17.95 13.22
C LEU A 132 8.73 17.25 14.56
N ASP A 133 7.87 17.43 15.56
CA ASP A 133 8.02 16.80 16.88
C ASP A 133 7.43 15.37 16.93
N LYS A 134 6.72 14.95 15.88
CA LYS A 134 6.13 13.62 15.76
C LYS A 134 6.78 12.84 14.65
N THR A 135 7.22 11.64 14.96
CA THR A 135 7.70 10.68 13.98
C THR A 135 6.85 9.41 14.01
N PRO A 136 6.53 8.83 12.86
CA PRO A 136 5.87 7.52 12.82
C PRO A 136 6.79 6.35 13.24
N LEU A 137 8.05 6.63 13.61
CA LEU A 137 9.04 5.60 13.98
C LEU A 137 8.50 4.63 15.03
N GLU A 138 7.91 5.14 16.13
CA GLU A 138 7.34 4.28 17.17
C GLU A 138 6.26 3.32 16.66
N TYR A 139 5.48 3.77 15.68
CA TYR A 139 4.50 2.92 15.02
C TYR A 139 5.18 1.80 14.24
N TYR A 140 6.26 2.11 13.51
CA TYR A 140 6.95 1.13 12.67
C TYR A 140 7.86 0.17 13.42
N ILE A 141 8.34 0.50 14.63
CA ILE A 141 9.15 -0.39 15.46
C ILE A 141 8.30 -1.32 16.37
N LYS A 142 6.99 -1.09 16.48
CA LYS A 142 6.09 -2.04 17.15
C LYS A 142 6.11 -3.39 16.42
N PRO A 143 5.92 -4.53 17.11
CA PRO A 143 6.01 -5.85 16.50
C PRO A 143 5.24 -5.97 15.19
N VAL A 144 5.83 -6.62 14.20
CA VAL A 144 5.28 -6.78 12.84
C VAL A 144 3.86 -7.36 12.85
N THR A 145 3.56 -8.21 13.83
CA THR A 145 2.21 -8.74 14.09
C THR A 145 1.15 -7.66 14.25
N ALA A 146 1.51 -6.47 14.76
CA ALA A 146 0.59 -5.36 14.87
C ALA A 146 0.35 -4.61 13.54
N LYS A 147 1.26 -4.71 12.56
CA LYS A 147 1.23 -3.94 11.31
C LYS A 147 0.48 -4.63 10.18
N ILE A 148 0.66 -5.95 10.05
CA ILE A 148 -0.15 -6.75 9.13
C ILE A 148 -1.62 -6.75 9.54
N GLN A 149 -1.90 -6.50 10.82
CA GLN A 149 -3.25 -6.27 11.36
C GLN A 149 -3.98 -5.07 10.75
N GLY A 150 -3.30 -4.19 10.03
CA GLY A 150 -3.91 -3.05 9.35
C GLY A 150 -5.08 -3.39 8.42
N PHE A 151 -5.24 -4.66 8.03
CA PHE A 151 -6.32 -5.16 7.19
C PHE A 151 -7.23 -6.18 7.90
N ARG A 152 -7.33 -6.14 9.23
CA ARG A 152 -8.31 -6.97 9.95
C ARG A 152 -9.73 -6.50 9.65
N HIS A 153 -10.62 -7.45 9.39
CA HIS A 153 -12.04 -7.29 9.71
C HIS A 153 -12.20 -7.45 11.24
N GLU A 154 -12.82 -6.49 11.89
CA GLU A 154 -13.53 -6.70 13.13
C GLU A 154 -14.92 -7.25 12.80
#